data_05f15cb4e1d64be766840bb8f213e6bf
#
_entry.id   05f15cb4e1d64be766840bb8f213e6bf
#
_cell.length_a   1.000
_cell.length_b   1.000
_cell.length_c   1.000
_cell.angle_alpha   90.00
_cell.angle_beta   90.00
_cell.angle_gamma   90.00
#
_symmetry.space_group_name_H-M   'P 1'
#
loop_
_entity.id
_entity.type
_entity.pdbx_description
1 polymer ?
#
loop_
_entity_poly.entity_id
_entity_poly.type
_entity_poly.pdbx_seq_one_letter_code
_entity_poly.pdbx_strand_id
1 'polypeptide(L)'
;MEYRKNDIVTLKIEDCGIDGEGIGKADGFTVFVKDAVIGDTVRAKIMKAKKNYGYGRLEEIITPSPDRVEPKCQFARQCGGCQLQALSYEKQLEFKTSKVRGHLERIGGFTDIPMEKILGMDQPFHYRNKAQFPVGKSKDGRIITGFYAGRTHSIIENRDCALGVTRNKEVLDRVIAHMEKFHIQPYDENTGKGLVRHVLIRYGFFTDEMMVCLIINGENLPGEEALVKSLRQIPETVSVMVNVNKKRNNVILGEKVRLLWGQPYITDKIGEISYQISPLSFFQVNPYQTGRLYGKALEYAQLSGNETVWDLYCGIGTISLFLAQKAKMVRGVEIIPAAIENAKENARLNGFDNTEFFVGKAEEVLPEQFARTGERADVIVVDPPRKGCDETLLSTIIKMQPDRVVYVSCDSATLARDLKYLCERGYELKKVCPVDMFPNTVSVETVVLLSQLKQKPDDYINVTIELD
;
A
#
# COMPACT_ATOMS: atom_id res chain seq x y z
N MET A 1 37.12 6.14 14.92
CA MET A 1 37.82 6.31 13.61
C MET A 1 36.92 7.08 12.66
N GLU A 2 37.47 7.95 11.84
CA GLU A 2 36.70 8.67 10.83
C GLU A 2 36.88 7.94 9.49
N TYR A 3 35.87 7.18 9.07
CA TYR A 3 35.92 6.48 7.79
C TYR A 3 35.76 7.45 6.61
N ARG A 4 36.46 7.16 5.51
CA ARG A 4 36.50 7.98 4.29
C ARG A 4 36.04 7.19 3.08
N LYS A 5 35.76 7.91 1.98
CA LYS A 5 35.46 7.27 0.69
C LYS A 5 36.62 6.36 0.28
N ASN A 6 36.29 5.16 -0.20
CA ASN A 6 37.15 4.07 -0.62
C ASN A 6 37.74 3.21 0.52
N ASP A 7 37.51 3.52 1.79
CA ASP A 7 37.86 2.61 2.87
C ASP A 7 37.08 1.30 2.74
N ILE A 8 37.75 0.22 3.13
CA ILE A 8 37.15 -1.11 3.15
C ILE A 8 36.87 -1.48 4.61
N VAL A 9 35.66 -1.88 4.89
CA VAL A 9 35.19 -2.28 6.22
C VAL A 9 34.62 -3.68 6.20
N THR A 10 34.84 -4.42 7.28
CA THR A 10 34.16 -5.70 7.54
C THR A 10 33.12 -5.49 8.62
N LEU A 11 31.90 -5.90 8.37
CA LEU A 11 30.80 -5.70 9.32
C LEU A 11 29.75 -6.82 9.21
N LYS A 12 29.06 -7.07 10.31
CA LYS A 12 27.89 -7.93 10.35
C LYS A 12 26.64 -7.08 10.07
N ILE A 13 25.75 -7.59 9.24
CA ILE A 13 24.46 -6.95 8.95
C ILE A 13 23.46 -7.34 10.03
N GLU A 14 22.98 -6.35 10.77
CA GLU A 14 22.11 -6.53 11.94
C GLU A 14 20.65 -6.10 11.67
N ASP A 15 20.44 -5.20 10.70
CA ASP A 15 19.14 -4.62 10.39
C ASP A 15 19.00 -4.32 8.88
N CYS A 16 17.86 -3.82 8.47
CA CYS A 16 17.54 -3.46 7.09
C CYS A 16 16.99 -2.03 7.02
N GLY A 17 17.48 -1.28 6.07
CA GLY A 17 17.04 0.09 5.80
C GLY A 17 15.70 0.18 5.06
N ILE A 18 15.23 1.40 4.92
CA ILE A 18 13.94 1.73 4.26
C ILE A 18 13.93 1.37 2.77
N ASP A 19 15.08 1.33 2.12
CA ASP A 19 15.24 0.93 0.72
C ASP A 19 15.79 -0.51 0.58
N GLY A 20 15.84 -1.26 1.69
CA GLY A 20 16.29 -2.65 1.70
C GLY A 20 17.80 -2.83 1.80
N GLU A 21 18.56 -1.76 2.10
CA GLU A 21 19.99 -1.90 2.38
C GLU A 21 20.21 -2.62 3.70
N GLY A 22 21.14 -3.55 3.76
CA GLY A 22 21.61 -4.11 5.01
C GLY A 22 22.31 -3.03 5.85
N ILE A 23 22.01 -2.98 7.14
CA ILE A 23 22.60 -2.04 8.10
C ILE A 23 23.50 -2.81 9.07
N GLY A 24 24.74 -2.38 9.18
CA GLY A 24 25.67 -2.89 10.18
C GLY A 24 26.58 -1.80 10.73
N LYS A 25 27.41 -2.14 11.70
CA LYS A 25 28.36 -1.20 12.32
C LYS A 25 29.79 -1.72 12.18
N ALA A 26 30.70 -0.81 11.79
CA ALA A 26 32.13 -1.00 11.85
C ALA A 26 32.69 0.01 12.88
N ASP A 27 33.23 -0.48 14.00
CA ASP A 27 33.76 0.35 15.11
C ASP A 27 32.78 1.46 15.55
N GLY A 28 31.48 1.13 15.62
CA GLY A 28 30.41 2.07 15.99
C GLY A 28 29.91 2.97 14.85
N PHE A 29 30.57 2.96 13.68
CA PHE A 29 30.14 3.70 12.51
C PHE A 29 29.11 2.90 11.70
N THR A 30 27.92 3.46 11.52
CA THR A 30 26.81 2.80 10.80
C THR A 30 27.05 2.79 9.29
N VAL A 31 26.95 1.63 8.64
CA VAL A 31 27.10 1.49 7.19
C VAL A 31 25.88 0.81 6.59
N PHE A 32 25.32 1.47 5.57
CA PHE A 32 24.23 0.94 4.74
C PHE A 32 24.86 0.24 3.54
N VAL A 33 24.63 -1.07 3.39
CA VAL A 33 25.25 -1.89 2.34
C VAL A 33 24.16 -2.47 1.45
N LYS A 34 24.10 -1.99 0.19
CA LYS A 34 23.14 -2.53 -0.79
C LYS A 34 23.47 -4.00 -1.09
N ASP A 35 22.43 -4.82 -1.29
CA ASP A 35 22.48 -6.24 -1.61
C ASP A 35 23.01 -7.16 -0.48
N ALA A 36 23.27 -6.62 0.70
CA ALA A 36 23.53 -7.37 1.91
C ALA A 36 22.23 -7.62 2.70
N VAL A 37 22.07 -8.82 3.25
CA VAL A 37 20.87 -9.17 4.04
C VAL A 37 21.21 -9.36 5.52
N ILE A 38 20.21 -9.27 6.37
CA ILE A 38 20.34 -9.47 7.81
C ILE A 38 20.99 -10.82 8.09
N GLY A 39 22.05 -10.82 8.92
CA GLY A 39 22.81 -11.98 9.31
C GLY A 39 24.09 -12.21 8.48
N ASP A 40 24.26 -11.57 7.31
CA ASP A 40 25.51 -11.63 6.55
C ASP A 40 26.65 -11.00 7.33
N THR A 41 27.85 -11.56 7.20
CA THR A 41 29.12 -10.85 7.46
C THR A 41 29.74 -10.48 6.12
N VAL A 42 29.95 -9.20 5.89
CA VAL A 42 30.35 -8.68 4.58
C VAL A 42 31.59 -7.81 4.64
N ARG A 43 32.32 -7.76 3.52
CA ARG A 43 33.33 -6.75 3.22
C ARG A 43 32.69 -5.74 2.28
N ALA A 44 32.68 -4.47 2.68
CA ALA A 44 32.07 -3.40 1.92
C ALA A 44 33.04 -2.22 1.74
N LYS A 45 33.01 -1.61 0.57
CA LYS A 45 33.77 -0.41 0.24
C LYS A 45 32.90 0.83 0.48
N ILE A 46 33.38 1.76 1.29
CA ILE A 46 32.67 3.01 1.55
C ILE A 46 32.62 3.87 0.28
N MET A 47 31.42 4.09 -0.23
CA MET A 47 31.15 4.94 -1.40
C MET A 47 30.93 6.41 -1.03
N LYS A 48 30.32 6.64 0.14
CA LYS A 48 30.04 7.96 0.69
C LYS A 48 30.05 7.88 2.21
N ALA A 49 30.84 8.71 2.83
CA ALA A 49 30.85 8.89 4.29
C ALA A 49 30.16 10.20 4.70
N LYS A 50 29.39 10.15 5.76
CA LYS A 50 28.81 11.28 6.52
C LYS A 50 29.38 11.27 7.92
N LYS A 51 29.06 12.25 8.75
CA LYS A 51 29.60 12.38 10.12
C LYS A 51 29.37 11.11 10.97
N ASN A 52 28.18 10.49 10.90
CA ASN A 52 27.78 9.41 11.80
C ASN A 52 27.43 8.10 11.04
N TYR A 53 27.42 8.10 9.71
CA TYR A 53 27.08 6.93 8.90
C TYR A 53 27.67 7.03 7.50
N GLY A 54 27.69 5.89 6.80
CA GLY A 54 28.13 5.82 5.40
C GLY A 54 27.30 4.86 4.55
N TYR A 55 27.50 4.93 3.23
CA TYR A 55 26.96 4.00 2.26
C TYR A 55 28.09 3.16 1.70
N GLY A 56 27.94 1.84 1.79
CA GLY A 56 28.92 0.85 1.32
C GLY A 56 28.41 0.13 0.09
N ARG A 57 29.35 -0.18 -0.81
CA ARG A 57 29.14 -1.16 -1.90
C ARG A 57 29.62 -2.51 -1.42
N LEU A 58 28.79 -3.54 -1.53
CA LEU A 58 29.14 -4.90 -1.24
C LEU A 58 30.27 -5.37 -2.17
N GLU A 59 31.43 -5.74 -1.60
CA GLU A 59 32.57 -6.31 -2.32
C GLU A 59 32.57 -7.83 -2.22
N GLU A 60 32.28 -8.37 -1.00
CA GLU A 60 32.29 -9.80 -0.74
C GLU A 60 31.36 -10.15 0.43
N ILE A 61 30.69 -11.30 0.34
CA ILE A 61 30.02 -11.94 1.46
C ILE A 61 31.00 -12.94 2.07
N ILE A 62 31.56 -12.59 3.24
CA ILE A 62 32.54 -13.42 3.96
C ILE A 62 31.85 -14.64 4.56
N THR A 63 30.71 -14.40 5.24
CA THR A 63 29.88 -15.44 5.81
C THR A 63 28.43 -15.12 5.45
N PRO A 64 27.78 -15.93 4.61
CA PRO A 64 26.38 -15.70 4.29
C PRO A 64 25.50 -15.96 5.50
N SER A 65 24.40 -15.19 5.60
CA SER A 65 23.33 -15.46 6.55
C SER A 65 22.72 -16.84 6.29
N PRO A 66 22.35 -17.61 7.33
CA PRO A 66 21.56 -18.81 7.16
C PRO A 66 20.18 -18.57 6.54
N ASP A 67 19.69 -17.32 6.64
CA ASP A 67 18.43 -16.87 6.05
C ASP A 67 18.56 -16.29 4.64
N ARG A 68 19.76 -16.28 4.07
CA ARG A 68 19.97 -15.84 2.69
C ARG A 68 19.47 -16.89 1.72
N VAL A 69 18.66 -16.45 0.75
CA VAL A 69 18.11 -17.30 -0.32
C VAL A 69 18.41 -16.69 -1.69
N GLU A 70 18.37 -17.54 -2.72
CA GLU A 70 18.48 -17.05 -4.10
C GLU A 70 17.17 -16.37 -4.51
N PRO A 71 17.20 -15.11 -4.97
CA PRO A 71 16.01 -14.41 -5.45
C PRO A 71 15.36 -15.12 -6.64
N LYS A 72 14.05 -15.31 -6.64
CA LYS A 72 13.31 -15.87 -7.77
C LYS A 72 13.35 -14.98 -9.02
N CYS A 73 13.45 -13.66 -8.83
CA CYS A 73 13.54 -12.70 -9.92
C CYS A 73 14.98 -12.35 -10.24
N GLN A 74 15.41 -12.63 -11.47
CA GLN A 74 16.78 -12.29 -11.95
C GLN A 74 17.09 -10.78 -11.88
N PHE A 75 16.07 -9.92 -11.81
CA PHE A 75 16.19 -8.46 -11.72
C PHE A 75 16.11 -7.92 -10.29
N ALA A 76 16.01 -8.77 -9.27
CA ALA A 76 15.77 -8.35 -7.88
C ALA A 76 16.78 -7.31 -7.37
N ARG A 77 18.06 -7.41 -7.80
CA ARG A 77 19.13 -6.46 -7.42
C ARG A 77 19.06 -5.11 -8.13
N GLN A 78 18.42 -5.04 -9.28
CA GLN A 78 18.37 -3.85 -10.14
C GLN A 78 17.02 -3.15 -10.05
N CYS A 79 15.92 -3.91 -9.98
CA CYS A 79 14.56 -3.43 -9.94
C CYS A 79 14.26 -2.76 -8.59
N GLY A 80 13.58 -1.61 -8.63
CA GLY A 80 13.14 -0.89 -7.42
C GLY A 80 11.92 -1.51 -6.73
N GLY A 81 11.32 -2.56 -7.29
CA GLY A 81 10.05 -3.11 -6.80
C GLY A 81 10.17 -4.03 -5.58
N CYS A 82 11.28 -4.76 -5.45
CA CYS A 82 11.52 -5.71 -4.37
C CYS A 82 12.84 -5.40 -3.65
N GLN A 83 12.82 -5.43 -2.32
CA GLN A 83 14.00 -5.17 -1.50
C GLN A 83 14.49 -6.40 -0.74
N LEU A 84 13.61 -7.38 -0.49
CA LEU A 84 13.87 -8.47 0.45
C LEU A 84 13.90 -9.88 -0.19
N GLN A 85 13.92 -10.01 -1.53
CA GLN A 85 13.87 -11.32 -2.18
C GLN A 85 15.08 -12.24 -1.86
N ALA A 86 16.20 -11.67 -1.43
CA ALA A 86 17.38 -12.44 -1.02
C ALA A 86 17.32 -12.91 0.44
N LEU A 87 16.23 -12.64 1.16
CA LEU A 87 16.01 -13.03 2.55
C LEU A 87 14.88 -14.05 2.62
N SER A 88 15.03 -15.10 3.45
CA SER A 88 13.97 -16.09 3.67
C SER A 88 12.66 -15.45 4.08
N TYR A 89 11.52 -16.02 3.69
CA TYR A 89 10.24 -15.39 3.94
C TYR A 89 9.94 -15.27 5.44
N GLU A 90 10.31 -16.26 6.22
CA GLU A 90 10.21 -16.26 7.67
C GLU A 90 10.97 -15.07 8.26
N LYS A 91 12.20 -14.83 7.76
CA LYS A 91 13.02 -13.70 8.22
C LYS A 91 12.48 -12.33 7.78
N GLN A 92 11.83 -12.27 6.62
CA GLN A 92 11.10 -11.07 6.20
C GLN A 92 9.97 -10.73 7.18
N LEU A 93 9.22 -11.73 7.65
CA LEU A 93 8.12 -11.55 8.62
C LEU A 93 8.66 -11.09 9.99
N GLU A 94 9.77 -11.68 10.48
CA GLU A 94 10.43 -11.22 11.69
C GLU A 94 10.90 -9.77 11.60
N PHE A 95 11.56 -9.41 10.49
CA PHE A 95 12.00 -8.03 10.22
C PHE A 95 10.82 -7.05 10.26
N LYS A 96 9.72 -7.38 9.58
CA LYS A 96 8.53 -6.52 9.53
C LYS A 96 7.87 -6.35 10.91
N THR A 97 7.80 -7.41 11.67
CA THR A 97 7.31 -7.38 13.07
C THR A 97 8.19 -6.49 13.94
N SER A 98 9.51 -6.67 13.85
CA SER A 98 10.49 -5.88 14.61
C SER A 98 10.45 -4.40 14.21
N LYS A 99 10.23 -4.10 12.93
CA LYS A 99 10.08 -2.74 12.42
C LYS A 99 8.87 -2.04 13.04
N VAL A 100 7.70 -2.69 13.03
CA VAL A 100 6.48 -2.13 13.65
C VAL A 100 6.69 -1.90 15.15
N ARG A 101 7.19 -2.92 15.87
CA ARG A 101 7.49 -2.83 17.30
C ARG A 101 8.44 -1.67 17.60
N GLY A 102 9.55 -1.58 16.88
CA GLY A 102 10.56 -0.55 17.09
C GLY A 102 10.05 0.87 16.82
N HIS A 103 9.10 1.08 15.89
CA HIS A 103 8.47 2.37 15.72
C HIS A 103 7.51 2.70 16.86
N LEU A 104 6.71 1.74 17.32
CA LEU A 104 5.81 1.92 18.45
C LEU A 104 6.58 2.25 19.74
N GLU A 105 7.71 1.58 19.99
CA GLU A 105 8.59 1.86 21.15
C GLU A 105 9.26 3.23 21.04
N ARG A 106 9.99 3.49 19.95
CA ARG A 106 10.86 4.68 19.83
C ARG A 106 10.12 5.97 19.52
N ILE A 107 9.06 5.90 18.71
CA ILE A 107 8.27 7.09 18.30
C ILE A 107 7.02 7.21 19.18
N GLY A 108 6.32 6.11 19.38
CA GLY A 108 5.09 6.08 20.19
C GLY A 108 5.34 6.13 21.69
N GLY A 109 6.51 5.67 22.16
CA GLY A 109 6.84 5.57 23.59
C GLY A 109 6.11 4.42 24.32
N PHE A 110 5.57 3.44 23.57
CA PHE A 110 4.88 2.29 24.16
C PHE A 110 5.87 1.26 24.70
N THR A 111 5.62 0.72 25.89
CA THR A 111 6.46 -0.31 26.55
C THR A 111 5.85 -1.71 26.44
N ASP A 112 4.57 -1.84 26.72
CA ASP A 112 3.85 -3.12 26.72
C ASP A 112 2.92 -3.22 25.51
N ILE A 113 3.52 -3.52 24.35
CA ILE A 113 2.79 -3.55 23.09
C ILE A 113 2.07 -4.89 22.93
N PRO A 114 0.72 -4.92 22.88
CA PRO A 114 -0.06 -6.15 22.69
C PRO A 114 0.00 -6.61 21.23
N MET A 115 1.20 -7.03 20.80
CA MET A 115 1.52 -7.42 19.43
C MET A 115 1.08 -8.85 19.15
N GLU A 116 0.19 -9.02 18.19
CA GLU A 116 -0.18 -10.33 17.65
C GLU A 116 0.87 -10.83 16.64
N LYS A 117 0.80 -12.11 16.30
CA LYS A 117 1.64 -12.69 15.25
C LYS A 117 1.29 -12.05 13.90
N ILE A 118 2.32 -11.69 13.13
CA ILE A 118 2.15 -11.14 11.78
C ILE A 118 1.40 -12.12 10.87
N LEU A 119 0.44 -11.59 10.09
CA LEU A 119 -0.26 -12.36 9.09
C LEU A 119 0.57 -12.40 7.80
N GLY A 120 1.26 -13.51 7.58
CA GLY A 120 2.04 -13.78 6.37
C GLY A 120 1.24 -14.50 5.28
N MET A 121 1.87 -14.76 4.13
CA MET A 121 1.32 -15.53 3.01
C MET A 121 1.96 -16.91 2.90
N ASP A 122 1.20 -17.88 2.43
CA ASP A 122 1.73 -19.21 2.11
C ASP A 122 2.51 -19.18 0.79
N GLN A 123 2.06 -18.36 -0.17
CA GLN A 123 2.67 -18.15 -1.49
C GLN A 123 3.02 -16.67 -1.70
N PRO A 124 4.23 -16.19 -1.32
CA PRO A 124 4.59 -14.78 -1.34
C PRO A 124 5.01 -14.26 -2.73
N PHE A 125 4.51 -14.88 -3.80
CA PHE A 125 4.73 -14.52 -5.20
C PHE A 125 3.42 -14.54 -5.98
N HIS A 126 3.38 -13.91 -7.15
CA HIS A 126 2.22 -13.85 -8.07
C HIS A 126 0.92 -13.36 -7.42
N TYR A 127 1.02 -12.46 -6.45
CA TYR A 127 -0.11 -11.95 -5.68
C TYR A 127 -0.64 -10.59 -6.16
N ARG A 128 0.15 -9.84 -6.97
CA ARG A 128 -0.23 -8.47 -7.35
C ARG A 128 -1.29 -8.49 -8.45
N ASN A 129 -2.47 -7.98 -8.11
CA ASN A 129 -3.60 -7.83 -9.03
C ASN A 129 -3.54 -6.57 -9.89
N LYS A 130 -2.55 -5.71 -9.67
CA LYS A 130 -2.35 -4.46 -10.43
C LYS A 130 -0.88 -4.24 -10.71
N ALA A 131 -0.56 -3.92 -11.96
CA ALA A 131 0.75 -3.45 -12.36
C ALA A 131 0.65 -2.29 -13.34
N GLN A 132 1.59 -1.34 -13.25
CA GLN A 132 1.73 -0.20 -14.14
C GLN A 132 3.13 -0.26 -14.74
N PHE A 133 3.19 -0.61 -16.02
CA PHE A 133 4.44 -0.85 -16.72
C PHE A 133 4.82 0.38 -17.54
N PRO A 134 5.89 1.11 -17.20
CA PRO A 134 6.43 2.15 -18.08
C PRO A 134 6.85 1.56 -19.42
N VAL A 135 6.64 2.30 -20.49
CA VAL A 135 7.06 1.96 -21.85
C VAL A 135 8.11 2.96 -22.31
N GLY A 136 9.20 2.47 -22.86
CA GLY A 136 10.32 3.30 -23.28
C GLY A 136 11.12 2.68 -24.42
N LYS A 137 12.31 3.21 -24.64
CA LYS A 137 13.27 2.69 -25.61
C LYS A 137 14.54 2.17 -24.95
N SER A 138 15.03 1.05 -25.43
CA SER A 138 16.36 0.56 -25.13
C SER A 138 17.43 1.41 -25.84
N LYS A 139 18.70 1.20 -25.50
CA LYS A 139 19.83 1.92 -26.13
C LYS A 139 19.93 1.69 -27.63
N ASP A 140 19.51 0.53 -28.09
CA ASP A 140 19.47 0.11 -29.50
C ASP A 140 18.16 0.51 -30.22
N GLY A 141 17.28 1.28 -29.53
CA GLY A 141 16.07 1.85 -30.12
C GLY A 141 14.83 0.97 -30.13
N ARG A 142 14.90 -0.28 -29.59
CA ARG A 142 13.74 -1.18 -29.45
C ARG A 142 12.76 -0.62 -28.43
N ILE A 143 11.46 -0.90 -28.60
CA ILE A 143 10.46 -0.64 -27.60
C ILE A 143 10.63 -1.65 -26.46
N ILE A 144 10.76 -1.13 -25.23
CA ILE A 144 10.88 -1.95 -24.02
C ILE A 144 9.82 -1.54 -23.00
N THR A 145 9.48 -2.49 -22.13
CA THR A 145 8.60 -2.26 -20.99
C THR A 145 9.04 -3.11 -19.80
N GLY A 146 8.71 -2.68 -18.61
CA GLY A 146 9.08 -3.38 -17.37
C GLY A 146 8.89 -2.49 -16.15
N PHE A 147 9.94 -2.34 -15.33
CA PHE A 147 9.89 -1.52 -14.12
C PHE A 147 11.10 -0.59 -14.06
N TYR A 148 10.99 0.47 -13.28
CA TYR A 148 12.12 1.37 -13.07
C TYR A 148 13.19 0.73 -12.18
N ALA A 149 14.45 0.95 -12.54
CA ALA A 149 15.58 0.68 -11.65
C ALA A 149 15.48 1.55 -10.41
N GLY A 150 15.94 1.01 -9.28
CA GLY A 150 15.86 1.71 -8.00
C GLY A 150 16.43 3.13 -8.06
N ARG A 151 15.67 4.12 -7.61
CA ARG A 151 16.02 5.55 -7.56
C ARG A 151 16.29 6.21 -8.93
N THR A 152 15.79 5.61 -10.00
CA THR A 152 15.94 6.15 -11.36
C THR A 152 14.66 5.95 -12.19
N HIS A 153 14.58 6.57 -13.37
CA HIS A 153 13.54 6.30 -14.37
C HIS A 153 14.06 5.42 -15.53
N SER A 154 15.21 4.75 -15.34
CA SER A 154 15.70 3.77 -16.32
C SER A 154 14.85 2.50 -16.26
N ILE A 155 14.30 2.09 -17.39
CA ILE A 155 13.44 0.90 -17.47
C ILE A 155 14.33 -0.35 -17.55
N ILE A 156 14.06 -1.27 -16.63
CA ILE A 156 14.55 -2.65 -16.69
C ILE A 156 13.52 -3.45 -17.47
N GLU A 157 13.94 -4.02 -18.59
CA GLU A 157 13.04 -4.83 -19.43
C GLU A 157 12.66 -6.11 -18.68
N ASN A 158 11.47 -6.09 -18.07
CA ASN A 158 10.90 -7.20 -17.32
C ASN A 158 9.40 -7.29 -17.56
N ARG A 159 8.99 -8.21 -18.42
CA ARG A 159 7.58 -8.46 -18.74
C ARG A 159 6.99 -9.59 -17.88
N ASP A 160 7.84 -10.35 -17.19
CA ASP A 160 7.47 -11.49 -16.36
C ASP A 160 7.92 -11.25 -14.91
N CYS A 161 7.16 -10.40 -14.20
CA CYS A 161 7.44 -10.06 -12.82
C CYS A 161 6.97 -11.17 -11.88
N ALA A 162 7.87 -11.69 -11.06
CA ALA A 162 7.57 -12.75 -10.09
C ALA A 162 6.49 -12.38 -9.04
N LEU A 163 6.13 -11.10 -8.88
CA LEU A 163 5.03 -10.68 -8.02
C LEU A 163 3.70 -10.53 -8.76
N GLY A 164 3.75 -10.29 -10.09
CA GLY A 164 2.56 -10.06 -10.92
C GLY A 164 1.91 -11.35 -11.41
N VAL A 165 0.74 -11.20 -12.01
CA VAL A 165 0.06 -12.30 -12.69
C VAL A 165 0.81 -12.71 -13.96
N THR A 166 0.81 -13.98 -14.28
CA THR A 166 1.53 -14.53 -15.46
C THR A 166 1.00 -13.98 -16.79
N ARG A 167 -0.26 -13.59 -16.85
CA ARG A 167 -0.90 -12.96 -18.02
C ARG A 167 -0.28 -11.62 -18.43
N ASN A 168 0.38 -10.93 -17.50
CA ASN A 168 1.02 -9.64 -17.81
C ASN A 168 1.96 -9.74 -19.00
N LYS A 169 2.75 -10.82 -19.10
CA LYS A 169 3.71 -11.01 -20.20
C LYS A 169 3.01 -11.04 -21.56
N GLU A 170 1.93 -11.84 -21.67
CA GLU A 170 1.16 -11.96 -22.93
C GLU A 170 0.56 -10.61 -23.35
N VAL A 171 -0.05 -9.88 -22.41
CA VAL A 171 -0.59 -8.54 -22.65
C VAL A 171 0.50 -7.57 -23.16
N LEU A 172 1.63 -7.53 -22.48
CA LEU A 172 2.73 -6.64 -22.84
C LEU A 172 3.32 -6.97 -24.21
N ASP A 173 3.48 -8.26 -24.53
CA ASP A 173 3.96 -8.70 -25.85
C ASP A 173 3.01 -8.25 -26.97
N ARG A 174 1.70 -8.34 -26.75
CA ARG A 174 0.67 -7.88 -27.72
C ARG A 174 0.67 -6.35 -27.88
N VAL A 175 0.82 -5.61 -26.77
CA VAL A 175 0.90 -4.14 -26.81
C VAL A 175 2.15 -3.67 -27.56
N ILE A 176 3.31 -4.29 -27.30
CA ILE A 176 4.56 -3.93 -28.01
C ILE A 176 4.44 -4.25 -29.50
N ALA A 177 3.95 -5.45 -29.86
CA ALA A 177 3.74 -5.81 -31.28
C ALA A 177 2.78 -4.82 -31.98
N HIS A 178 1.75 -4.35 -31.27
CA HIS A 178 0.86 -3.32 -31.77
C HIS A 178 1.59 -1.99 -32.02
N MET A 179 2.38 -1.54 -31.03
CA MET A 179 3.15 -0.30 -31.15
C MET A 179 4.15 -0.35 -32.31
N GLU A 180 4.82 -1.47 -32.51
CA GLU A 180 5.75 -1.69 -33.63
C GLU A 180 5.01 -1.64 -34.98
N LYS A 181 3.88 -2.37 -35.09
CA LYS A 181 3.07 -2.45 -36.31
C LYS A 181 2.54 -1.08 -36.75
N PHE A 182 2.12 -0.24 -35.81
CA PHE A 182 1.54 1.08 -36.09
C PHE A 182 2.54 2.23 -35.92
N HIS A 183 3.84 1.92 -35.78
CA HIS A 183 4.93 2.90 -35.60
C HIS A 183 4.71 3.89 -34.43
N ILE A 184 4.05 3.42 -33.37
CA ILE A 184 3.74 4.22 -32.17
C ILE A 184 5.01 4.37 -31.33
N GLN A 185 5.39 5.63 -31.05
CA GLN A 185 6.58 5.91 -30.25
C GLN A 185 6.24 5.91 -28.76
N PRO A 186 7.08 5.28 -27.91
CA PRO A 186 7.02 5.46 -26.46
C PRO A 186 7.19 6.93 -26.09
N TYR A 187 6.53 7.36 -25.01
CA TYR A 187 6.70 8.69 -24.45
C TYR A 187 8.09 8.83 -23.82
N ASP A 188 8.77 9.91 -24.16
CA ASP A 188 10.05 10.31 -23.58
C ASP A 188 9.83 11.46 -22.60
N GLU A 189 10.09 11.25 -21.33
CA GLU A 189 9.91 12.24 -20.26
C GLU A 189 10.80 13.48 -20.42
N ASN A 190 11.99 13.33 -21.02
CA ASN A 190 12.93 14.44 -21.24
C ASN A 190 12.44 15.40 -22.31
N THR A 191 11.97 14.86 -23.42
CA THR A 191 11.53 15.66 -24.58
C THR A 191 10.04 15.97 -24.55
N GLY A 192 9.23 15.18 -23.82
CA GLY A 192 7.78 15.25 -23.81
C GLY A 192 7.14 14.77 -25.12
N LYS A 193 7.88 14.06 -25.96
CA LYS A 193 7.42 13.52 -27.25
C LYS A 193 7.09 12.02 -27.10
N GLY A 194 6.35 11.50 -28.08
CA GLY A 194 5.86 10.11 -28.06
C GLY A 194 4.47 9.99 -27.46
N LEU A 195 3.85 8.82 -27.60
CA LEU A 195 2.44 8.61 -27.29
C LEU A 195 2.23 7.73 -26.07
N VAL A 196 2.71 6.49 -26.08
CA VAL A 196 2.42 5.52 -24.99
C VAL A 196 3.41 5.71 -23.85
N ARG A 197 2.85 6.00 -22.66
CA ARG A 197 3.61 6.23 -21.41
C ARG A 197 3.71 4.96 -20.57
N HIS A 198 2.56 4.34 -20.31
CA HIS A 198 2.47 3.15 -19.45
C HIS A 198 1.38 2.20 -19.96
N VAL A 199 1.48 0.97 -19.52
CA VAL A 199 0.41 -0.02 -19.62
C VAL A 199 -0.03 -0.38 -18.20
N LEU A 200 -1.29 -0.09 -17.86
CA LEU A 200 -1.92 -0.54 -16.63
C LEU A 200 -2.63 -1.86 -16.90
N ILE A 201 -2.35 -2.87 -16.11
CA ILE A 201 -3.06 -4.15 -16.11
C ILE A 201 -3.66 -4.36 -14.73
N ARG A 202 -4.96 -4.66 -14.67
CA ARG A 202 -5.65 -5.10 -13.47
C ARG A 202 -6.21 -6.50 -13.70
N TYR A 203 -6.16 -7.34 -12.69
CA TYR A 203 -6.65 -8.70 -12.72
C TYR A 203 -7.51 -9.03 -11.51
N GLY A 204 -8.70 -9.49 -11.70
CA GLY A 204 -9.60 -9.99 -10.65
C GLY A 204 -9.23 -11.45 -10.32
N PHE A 205 -8.68 -11.68 -9.15
CA PHE A 205 -8.21 -13.03 -8.76
C PHE A 205 -9.32 -14.03 -8.49
N PHE A 206 -10.49 -13.53 -8.12
CA PHE A 206 -11.65 -14.38 -7.81
C PHE A 206 -12.69 -14.42 -8.92
N THR A 207 -12.46 -13.67 -10.01
CA THR A 207 -13.38 -13.59 -11.15
C THR A 207 -12.71 -13.91 -12.49
N ASP A 208 -11.37 -13.94 -12.52
CA ASP A 208 -10.56 -14.05 -13.72
C ASP A 208 -10.82 -12.95 -14.76
N GLU A 209 -11.31 -11.79 -14.32
CA GLU A 209 -11.53 -10.63 -15.17
C GLU A 209 -10.26 -9.77 -15.29
N MET A 210 -9.91 -9.37 -16.50
CA MET A 210 -8.73 -8.55 -16.76
C MET A 210 -9.07 -7.25 -17.49
N MET A 211 -8.50 -6.16 -17.02
CA MET A 211 -8.51 -4.84 -17.65
C MET A 211 -7.13 -4.50 -18.16
N VAL A 212 -7.06 -4.02 -19.40
CA VAL A 212 -5.86 -3.42 -20.01
C VAL A 212 -6.15 -1.96 -20.32
N CYS A 213 -5.39 -1.04 -19.73
CA CYS A 213 -5.52 0.40 -19.97
C CYS A 213 -4.18 0.99 -20.39
N LEU A 214 -4.11 1.56 -21.60
CA LEU A 214 -2.94 2.26 -22.08
C LEU A 214 -2.98 3.74 -21.65
N ILE A 215 -1.94 4.19 -20.97
CA ILE A 215 -1.77 5.60 -20.61
C ILE A 215 -1.04 6.30 -21.73
N ILE A 216 -1.68 7.30 -22.36
CA ILE A 216 -1.17 7.97 -23.53
C ILE A 216 -1.05 9.49 -23.39
N ASN A 217 -0.05 10.05 -24.04
CA ASN A 217 0.20 11.49 -24.17
C ASN A 217 -0.54 12.04 -25.41
N GLY A 218 -1.83 11.77 -25.53
CA GLY A 218 -2.63 12.14 -26.69
C GLY A 218 -4.09 11.79 -26.50
N GLU A 219 -4.93 12.08 -27.48
CA GLU A 219 -6.38 11.74 -27.43
C GLU A 219 -6.69 10.42 -28.17
N ASN A 220 -5.94 10.11 -29.21
CA ASN A 220 -6.19 8.98 -30.09
C ASN A 220 -5.00 8.00 -30.08
N LEU A 221 -5.31 6.72 -30.18
CA LEU A 221 -4.33 5.64 -30.30
C LEU A 221 -4.44 5.05 -31.71
N PRO A 222 -3.38 5.09 -32.54
CA PRO A 222 -3.43 4.50 -33.88
C PRO A 222 -3.76 3.00 -33.81
N GLY A 223 -4.69 2.55 -34.66
CA GLY A 223 -5.04 1.14 -34.77
C GLY A 223 -5.81 0.56 -33.57
N GLU A 224 -6.61 1.34 -32.84
CA GLU A 224 -7.35 0.94 -31.64
C GLU A 224 -8.12 -0.38 -31.84
N GLU A 225 -8.83 -0.53 -32.97
CA GLU A 225 -9.60 -1.73 -33.26
C GLU A 225 -8.72 -3.00 -33.36
N ALA A 226 -7.52 -2.84 -33.96
CA ALA A 226 -6.57 -3.96 -34.08
C ALA A 226 -6.00 -4.35 -32.71
N LEU A 227 -5.74 -3.37 -31.82
CA LEU A 227 -5.33 -3.64 -30.44
C LEU A 227 -6.41 -4.37 -29.67
N VAL A 228 -7.65 -3.86 -29.74
CA VAL A 228 -8.82 -4.50 -29.09
C VAL A 228 -8.98 -5.94 -29.59
N LYS A 229 -8.95 -6.16 -30.91
CA LYS A 229 -9.05 -7.50 -31.48
C LYS A 229 -7.96 -8.45 -30.98
N SER A 230 -6.74 -7.94 -30.82
CA SER A 230 -5.61 -8.73 -30.30
C SER A 230 -5.81 -9.06 -28.82
N LEU A 231 -6.13 -8.09 -27.97
CA LEU A 231 -6.27 -8.29 -26.52
C LEU A 231 -7.45 -9.18 -26.17
N ARG A 232 -8.56 -9.13 -26.93
CA ARG A 232 -9.73 -10.00 -26.76
C ARG A 232 -9.45 -11.48 -27.01
N GLN A 233 -8.33 -11.83 -27.62
CA GLN A 233 -7.90 -13.23 -27.74
C GLN A 233 -7.40 -13.81 -26.41
N ILE A 234 -7.14 -12.97 -25.41
CA ILE A 234 -6.87 -13.41 -24.04
C ILE A 234 -8.24 -13.54 -23.36
N PRO A 235 -8.65 -14.76 -22.96
CA PRO A 235 -10.04 -15.02 -22.53
C PRO A 235 -10.49 -14.17 -21.34
N GLU A 236 -9.57 -13.86 -20.43
CA GLU A 236 -9.83 -13.08 -19.21
C GLU A 236 -10.05 -11.58 -19.50
N THR A 237 -9.74 -11.09 -20.70
CA THR A 237 -9.89 -9.66 -21.04
C THR A 237 -11.36 -9.29 -21.15
N VAL A 238 -11.85 -8.46 -20.23
CA VAL A 238 -13.23 -7.93 -20.23
C VAL A 238 -13.29 -6.42 -20.45
N SER A 239 -12.15 -5.74 -20.35
CA SER A 239 -12.03 -4.28 -20.44
C SER A 239 -10.75 -3.87 -21.15
N VAL A 240 -10.89 -3.04 -22.19
CA VAL A 240 -9.77 -2.40 -22.90
C VAL A 240 -10.03 -0.89 -22.92
N MET A 241 -9.10 -0.11 -22.40
CA MET A 241 -9.27 1.31 -22.16
C MET A 241 -8.03 2.13 -22.56
N VAL A 242 -8.24 3.41 -22.69
CA VAL A 242 -7.18 4.43 -22.80
C VAL A 242 -7.36 5.46 -21.69
N ASN A 243 -6.29 5.81 -21.02
CA ASN A 243 -6.21 6.92 -20.09
C ASN A 243 -5.34 8.03 -20.69
N VAL A 244 -5.88 9.24 -20.78
CA VAL A 244 -5.20 10.40 -21.35
C VAL A 244 -4.44 11.14 -20.26
N ASN A 245 -3.11 11.17 -20.37
CA ASN A 245 -2.25 11.95 -19.48
C ASN A 245 -1.22 12.75 -20.28
N LYS A 246 -1.49 14.05 -20.47
CA LYS A 246 -0.60 15.00 -21.14
C LYS A 246 0.27 15.81 -20.17
N LYS A 247 0.09 15.63 -18.85
CA LYS A 247 0.82 16.39 -17.83
C LYS A 247 2.28 15.90 -17.74
N ARG A 248 3.22 16.84 -17.64
CA ARG A 248 4.65 16.56 -17.44
C ARG A 248 4.96 16.50 -15.94
N ASN A 249 4.51 15.46 -15.28
CA ASN A 249 4.78 15.20 -13.86
C ASN A 249 4.87 13.68 -13.62
N ASN A 250 5.12 13.29 -12.38
CA ASN A 250 5.27 11.88 -11.99
C ASN A 250 3.93 11.15 -11.79
N VAL A 251 2.78 11.81 -12.02
CA VAL A 251 1.47 11.18 -11.93
C VAL A 251 1.26 10.32 -13.18
N ILE A 252 1.04 9.03 -13.00
CA ILE A 252 0.89 8.08 -14.11
C ILE A 252 -0.47 8.24 -14.79
N LEU A 253 -1.56 8.24 -14.00
CA LEU A 253 -2.93 8.29 -14.52
C LEU A 253 -3.42 9.74 -14.67
N GLY A 254 -3.99 10.05 -15.83
CA GLY A 254 -4.75 11.28 -16.04
C GLY A 254 -6.19 11.13 -15.61
N GLU A 255 -6.93 12.22 -15.64
CA GLU A 255 -8.35 12.26 -15.21
C GLU A 255 -9.31 11.68 -16.26
N LYS A 256 -8.96 11.77 -17.55
CA LYS A 256 -9.81 11.33 -18.66
C LYS A 256 -9.54 9.88 -19.01
N VAL A 257 -10.59 9.06 -18.93
CA VAL A 257 -10.56 7.65 -19.35
C VAL A 257 -11.55 7.45 -20.49
N ARG A 258 -11.18 6.66 -21.48
CA ARG A 258 -12.01 6.31 -22.63
C ARG A 258 -12.05 4.79 -22.78
N LEU A 259 -13.27 4.24 -22.80
CA LEU A 259 -13.50 2.84 -23.07
C LEU A 259 -13.34 2.55 -24.56
N LEU A 260 -12.49 1.58 -24.91
CA LEU A 260 -12.35 1.07 -26.27
C LEU A 260 -13.24 -0.14 -26.53
N TRP A 261 -13.33 -1.01 -25.51
CA TRP A 261 -14.16 -2.21 -25.60
C TRP A 261 -14.44 -2.82 -24.21
N GLY A 262 -15.60 -3.44 -24.06
CA GLY A 262 -16.01 -4.21 -22.88
C GLY A 262 -16.63 -3.34 -21.80
N GLN A 263 -16.30 -3.62 -20.54
CA GLN A 263 -16.81 -2.90 -19.38
C GLN A 263 -15.87 -1.77 -18.96
N PRO A 264 -16.38 -0.67 -18.36
CA PRO A 264 -15.53 0.41 -17.83
C PRO A 264 -14.85 0.06 -16.50
N TYR A 265 -14.98 -1.18 -16.05
CA TYR A 265 -14.42 -1.74 -14.81
C TYR A 265 -14.13 -3.23 -14.98
N ILE A 266 -13.42 -3.80 -14.02
CA ILE A 266 -13.43 -5.22 -13.72
C ILE A 266 -14.16 -5.45 -12.39
N THR A 267 -14.70 -6.64 -12.20
CA THR A 267 -15.24 -7.06 -10.90
C THR A 267 -14.21 -7.97 -10.22
N ASP A 268 -13.99 -7.77 -8.92
CA ASP A 268 -13.28 -8.74 -8.10
C ASP A 268 -13.93 -8.82 -6.72
N LYS A 269 -13.52 -9.78 -5.89
CA LYS A 269 -14.12 -10.05 -4.59
C LYS A 269 -13.14 -9.89 -3.44
N ILE A 270 -13.69 -9.52 -2.28
CA ILE A 270 -13.02 -9.66 -0.97
C ILE A 270 -13.99 -10.44 -0.09
N GLY A 271 -13.69 -11.73 0.18
CA GLY A 271 -14.68 -12.64 0.74
C GLY A 271 -15.89 -12.79 -0.20
N GLU A 272 -17.08 -12.59 0.32
CA GLU A 272 -18.33 -12.68 -0.46
C GLU A 272 -18.73 -11.36 -1.14
N ILE A 273 -18.02 -10.27 -0.86
CA ILE A 273 -18.38 -8.94 -1.36
C ILE A 273 -17.71 -8.69 -2.70
N SER A 274 -18.51 -8.34 -3.71
CA SER A 274 -18.06 -7.99 -5.05
C SER A 274 -17.80 -6.48 -5.17
N TYR A 275 -16.75 -6.10 -5.89
CA TYR A 275 -16.38 -4.70 -6.12
C TYR A 275 -16.16 -4.46 -7.60
N GLN A 276 -16.76 -3.39 -8.14
CA GLN A 276 -16.41 -2.86 -9.45
C GLN A 276 -15.22 -1.91 -9.31
N ILE A 277 -14.19 -2.17 -10.11
CA ILE A 277 -12.88 -1.53 -10.00
C ILE A 277 -12.54 -0.86 -11.33
N SER A 278 -12.58 0.46 -11.37
CA SER A 278 -12.19 1.26 -12.55
C SER A 278 -10.67 1.41 -12.64
N PRO A 279 -10.13 1.94 -13.76
CA PRO A 279 -8.69 2.24 -13.85
C PRO A 279 -8.19 3.18 -12.74
N LEU A 280 -9.03 4.15 -12.32
CA LEU A 280 -8.70 5.18 -11.35
C LEU A 280 -8.95 4.76 -9.90
N SER A 281 -9.72 3.69 -9.66
CA SER A 281 -10.06 3.23 -8.32
C SER A 281 -8.81 2.80 -7.55
N PHE A 282 -8.72 3.20 -6.28
CA PHE A 282 -7.82 2.51 -5.35
C PHE A 282 -8.44 1.16 -4.96
N PHE A 283 -7.68 0.11 -5.08
CA PHE A 283 -8.02 -1.24 -4.63
C PHE A 283 -6.73 -1.93 -4.21
N GLN A 284 -6.73 -2.60 -3.09
CA GLN A 284 -5.54 -3.25 -2.54
C GLN A 284 -4.95 -4.26 -3.53
N VAL A 285 -3.61 -4.28 -3.65
CA VAL A 285 -2.93 -5.03 -4.72
C VAL A 285 -2.72 -6.52 -4.41
N ASN A 286 -2.99 -6.95 -3.18
CA ASN A 286 -2.85 -8.33 -2.75
C ASN A 286 -4.20 -8.86 -2.25
N PRO A 287 -5.00 -9.50 -3.11
CA PRO A 287 -6.38 -9.87 -2.78
C PRO A 287 -6.46 -10.88 -1.61
N TYR A 288 -5.49 -11.79 -1.49
CA TYR A 288 -5.46 -12.76 -0.40
C TYR A 288 -5.25 -12.09 0.97
N GLN A 289 -4.29 -11.18 1.04
CA GLN A 289 -4.01 -10.46 2.29
C GLN A 289 -5.04 -9.37 2.57
N THR A 290 -5.71 -8.83 1.57
CA THR A 290 -6.78 -7.85 1.75
C THR A 290 -7.93 -8.43 2.58
N GLY A 291 -8.35 -9.66 2.27
CA GLY A 291 -9.37 -10.35 3.06
C GLY A 291 -8.94 -10.55 4.53
N ARG A 292 -7.66 -10.88 4.77
CA ARG A 292 -7.11 -11.01 6.13
C ARG A 292 -7.00 -9.66 6.86
N LEU A 293 -6.55 -8.61 6.16
CA LEU A 293 -6.44 -7.25 6.69
C LEU A 293 -7.81 -6.72 7.13
N TYR A 294 -8.82 -6.81 6.26
CA TYR A 294 -10.17 -6.33 6.54
C TYR A 294 -10.91 -7.24 7.53
N GLY A 295 -10.64 -8.55 7.49
CA GLY A 295 -11.12 -9.48 8.51
C GLY A 295 -10.60 -9.12 9.91
N LYS A 296 -9.33 -8.70 10.00
CA LYS A 296 -8.73 -8.23 11.26
C LYS A 296 -9.33 -6.89 11.71
N ALA A 297 -9.58 -5.97 10.77
CA ALA A 297 -10.26 -4.71 11.08
C ALA A 297 -11.69 -4.95 11.60
N LEU A 298 -12.44 -5.86 10.97
CA LEU A 298 -13.78 -6.27 11.41
C LEU A 298 -13.75 -6.97 12.80
N GLU A 299 -12.78 -7.84 13.05
CA GLU A 299 -12.56 -8.47 14.37
C GLU A 299 -12.32 -7.40 15.45
N TYR A 300 -11.47 -6.41 15.13
CA TYR A 300 -11.13 -5.35 16.10
C TYR A 300 -12.25 -4.35 16.30
N ALA A 301 -13.12 -4.16 15.31
CA ALA A 301 -14.31 -3.34 15.44
C ALA A 301 -15.32 -3.93 16.45
N GLN A 302 -15.30 -5.26 16.72
CA GLN A 302 -16.12 -5.97 17.72
C GLN A 302 -17.61 -5.62 17.58
N LEU A 303 -18.15 -5.72 16.37
CA LEU A 303 -19.52 -5.33 16.06
C LEU A 303 -20.52 -6.41 16.51
N SER A 304 -21.62 -5.96 17.15
CA SER A 304 -22.74 -6.79 17.62
C SER A 304 -24.00 -6.68 16.75
N GLY A 305 -24.03 -5.74 15.81
CA GLY A 305 -25.19 -5.41 14.98
C GLY A 305 -25.95 -4.15 15.47
N ASN A 306 -25.47 -3.49 16.53
CA ASN A 306 -26.09 -2.29 17.08
C ASN A 306 -25.29 -1.02 16.84
N GLU A 307 -24.04 -1.15 16.39
CA GLU A 307 -23.09 -0.05 16.27
C GLU A 307 -23.28 0.76 14.99
N THR A 308 -23.14 2.08 15.13
CA THR A 308 -22.87 3.00 14.01
C THR A 308 -21.37 3.16 13.85
N VAL A 309 -20.86 2.74 12.70
CA VAL A 309 -19.45 2.77 12.34
C VAL A 309 -19.19 3.89 11.36
N TRP A 310 -18.12 4.65 11.57
CA TRP A 310 -17.60 5.62 10.60
C TRP A 310 -16.28 5.11 9.99
N ASP A 311 -16.25 5.03 8.67
CA ASP A 311 -15.07 4.70 7.89
C ASP A 311 -14.53 5.97 7.23
N LEU A 312 -13.44 6.48 7.79
CA LEU A 312 -12.81 7.71 7.33
C LEU A 312 -11.69 7.35 6.35
N TYR A 313 -11.69 7.95 5.17
CA TYR A 313 -10.91 7.57 3.97
C TYR A 313 -11.46 6.32 3.26
N CYS A 314 -12.78 6.21 3.13
CA CYS A 314 -13.43 4.98 2.68
C CYS A 314 -13.14 4.57 1.21
N GLY A 315 -12.62 5.48 0.37
CA GLY A 315 -12.35 5.19 -1.03
C GLY A 315 -13.61 4.72 -1.77
N ILE A 316 -13.53 3.59 -2.45
CA ILE A 316 -14.66 2.93 -3.13
C ILE A 316 -15.50 2.05 -2.20
N GLY A 317 -15.37 2.23 -0.88
CA GLY A 317 -16.16 1.53 0.14
C GLY A 317 -15.63 0.14 0.51
N THR A 318 -14.35 -0.18 0.26
CA THR A 318 -13.85 -1.55 0.47
C THR A 318 -13.93 -1.99 1.93
N ILE A 319 -13.46 -1.20 2.88
CA ILE A 319 -13.58 -1.49 4.31
C ILE A 319 -15.02 -1.28 4.78
N SER A 320 -15.67 -0.20 4.31
CA SER A 320 -17.06 0.12 4.69
C SER A 320 -18.01 -1.05 4.48
N LEU A 321 -17.99 -1.67 3.30
CA LEU A 321 -18.86 -2.81 2.98
C LEU A 321 -18.48 -4.07 3.77
N PHE A 322 -17.20 -4.23 4.08
CA PHE A 322 -16.75 -5.34 4.93
C PHE A 322 -17.30 -5.21 6.36
N LEU A 323 -17.35 -3.98 6.90
CA LEU A 323 -17.93 -3.66 8.20
C LEU A 323 -19.47 -3.74 8.18
N ALA A 324 -20.11 -3.36 7.06
CA ALA A 324 -21.56 -3.36 6.91
C ALA A 324 -22.20 -4.74 7.08
N GLN A 325 -21.43 -5.81 6.91
CA GLN A 325 -21.91 -7.19 7.17
C GLN A 325 -22.34 -7.41 8.64
N LYS A 326 -21.83 -6.60 9.59
CA LYS A 326 -22.06 -6.78 11.03
C LYS A 326 -22.44 -5.48 11.76
N ALA A 327 -22.43 -4.34 11.10
CA ALA A 327 -22.80 -3.06 11.69
C ALA A 327 -24.30 -2.82 11.55
N LYS A 328 -24.87 -2.03 12.46
CA LYS A 328 -26.22 -1.44 12.28
C LYS A 328 -26.20 -0.46 11.10
N MET A 329 -25.21 0.40 11.06
CA MET A 329 -25.02 1.44 10.04
C MET A 329 -23.53 1.68 9.81
N VAL A 330 -23.10 1.82 8.56
CA VAL A 330 -21.75 2.27 8.22
C VAL A 330 -21.84 3.59 7.45
N ARG A 331 -21.07 4.58 7.88
CA ARG A 331 -20.94 5.87 7.24
C ARG A 331 -19.52 6.07 6.72
N GLY A 332 -19.39 6.10 5.40
CA GLY A 332 -18.11 6.30 4.70
C GLY A 332 -17.90 7.77 4.34
N VAL A 333 -16.68 8.27 4.55
CA VAL A 333 -16.27 9.63 4.15
C VAL A 333 -15.04 9.54 3.26
N GLU A 334 -15.09 10.23 2.11
CA GLU A 334 -14.00 10.31 1.15
C GLU A 334 -14.05 11.68 0.44
N ILE A 335 -12.86 12.26 0.20
CA ILE A 335 -12.75 13.57 -0.43
C ILE A 335 -13.00 13.53 -1.94
N ILE A 336 -12.85 12.36 -2.57
CA ILE A 336 -12.95 12.18 -4.02
C ILE A 336 -14.38 11.78 -4.42
N PRO A 337 -15.15 12.69 -5.08
CA PRO A 337 -16.55 12.42 -5.45
C PRO A 337 -16.75 11.13 -6.25
N ALA A 338 -15.87 10.86 -7.24
CA ALA A 338 -15.95 9.67 -8.06
C ALA A 338 -15.77 8.37 -7.25
N ALA A 339 -14.97 8.38 -6.20
CA ALA A 339 -14.82 7.23 -5.32
C ALA A 339 -16.10 6.98 -4.50
N ILE A 340 -16.76 8.03 -4.04
CA ILE A 340 -18.06 7.92 -3.35
C ILE A 340 -19.15 7.34 -4.25
N GLU A 341 -19.22 7.77 -5.53
CA GLU A 341 -20.18 7.17 -6.46
C GLU A 341 -19.91 5.68 -6.67
N ASN A 342 -18.64 5.29 -6.79
CA ASN A 342 -18.26 3.88 -6.84
C ASN A 342 -18.60 3.12 -5.54
N ALA A 343 -18.45 3.76 -4.37
CA ALA A 343 -18.80 3.14 -3.08
C ALA A 343 -20.32 2.87 -2.99
N LYS A 344 -21.16 3.83 -3.41
CA LYS A 344 -22.62 3.65 -3.49
C LYS A 344 -23.01 2.54 -4.45
N GLU A 345 -22.36 2.48 -5.63
CA GLU A 345 -22.63 1.44 -6.62
C GLU A 345 -22.19 0.05 -6.09
N ASN A 346 -21.06 -0.04 -5.43
CA ASN A 346 -20.61 -1.28 -4.79
C ASN A 346 -21.56 -1.71 -3.66
N ALA A 347 -22.07 -0.78 -2.86
CA ALA A 347 -23.07 -1.09 -1.85
C ALA A 347 -24.35 -1.65 -2.47
N ARG A 348 -24.86 -1.00 -3.53
CA ARG A 348 -26.04 -1.45 -4.29
C ARG A 348 -25.83 -2.82 -4.92
N LEU A 349 -24.65 -3.05 -5.51
CA LEU A 349 -24.27 -4.34 -6.13
C LEU A 349 -24.38 -5.51 -5.16
N ASN A 350 -24.05 -5.27 -3.89
CA ASN A 350 -24.05 -6.30 -2.84
C ASN A 350 -25.31 -6.30 -1.97
N GLY A 351 -26.30 -5.43 -2.26
CA GLY A 351 -27.55 -5.36 -1.52
C GLY A 351 -27.43 -4.79 -0.10
N PHE A 352 -26.40 -3.97 0.18
CA PHE A 352 -26.27 -3.26 1.46
C PHE A 352 -27.14 -2.01 1.49
N ASP A 353 -28.11 -1.98 2.37
CA ASP A 353 -29.02 -0.85 2.66
C ASP A 353 -28.63 -0.09 3.95
N ASN A 354 -27.67 -0.62 4.71
CA ASN A 354 -27.16 -0.05 5.94
C ASN A 354 -25.84 0.74 5.73
N THR A 355 -25.72 1.43 4.60
CA THR A 355 -24.54 2.25 4.28
C THR A 355 -24.93 3.64 3.80
N GLU A 356 -24.19 4.65 4.24
CA GLU A 356 -24.29 6.04 3.77
C GLU A 356 -22.88 6.54 3.41
N PHE A 357 -22.76 7.30 2.31
CA PHE A 357 -21.47 7.80 1.84
C PHE A 357 -21.49 9.30 1.61
N PHE A 358 -20.47 10.00 2.13
CA PHE A 358 -20.36 11.45 2.11
C PHE A 358 -19.08 11.90 1.41
N VAL A 359 -19.21 12.90 0.52
CA VAL A 359 -18.06 13.58 -0.09
C VAL A 359 -17.62 14.71 0.82
N GLY A 360 -16.37 14.71 1.23
CA GLY A 360 -15.79 15.80 2.02
C GLY A 360 -14.62 15.34 2.88
N LYS A 361 -14.10 16.25 3.68
CA LYS A 361 -13.09 15.93 4.67
C LYS A 361 -13.74 15.36 5.92
N ALA A 362 -13.13 14.32 6.50
CA ALA A 362 -13.69 13.63 7.66
C ALA A 362 -13.86 14.56 8.88
N GLU A 363 -12.88 15.44 9.09
CA GLU A 363 -12.88 16.44 10.17
C GLU A 363 -13.98 17.52 10.04
N GLU A 364 -14.59 17.67 8.86
CA GLU A 364 -15.71 18.57 8.59
C GLU A 364 -17.04 17.81 8.61
N VAL A 365 -17.10 16.67 7.89
CA VAL A 365 -18.33 15.87 7.71
C VAL A 365 -18.79 15.23 9.02
N LEU A 366 -17.88 14.67 9.82
CA LEU A 366 -18.23 13.94 11.03
C LEU A 366 -18.91 14.83 12.08
N PRO A 367 -18.39 16.03 12.45
CA PRO A 367 -19.07 16.93 13.38
C PRO A 367 -20.39 17.47 12.81
N GLU A 368 -20.48 17.78 11.51
CA GLU A 368 -21.69 18.25 10.85
C GLU A 368 -22.82 17.22 10.94
N GLN A 369 -22.53 15.97 10.62
CA GLN A 369 -23.51 14.90 10.70
C GLN A 369 -23.96 14.65 12.16
N PHE A 370 -23.04 14.69 13.11
CA PHE A 370 -23.40 14.60 14.53
C PHE A 370 -24.32 15.75 14.96
N ALA A 371 -23.99 16.98 14.58
CA ALA A 371 -24.84 18.13 14.90
C ALA A 371 -26.25 18.02 14.29
N ARG A 372 -26.37 17.42 13.10
CA ARG A 372 -27.64 17.23 12.38
C ARG A 372 -28.50 16.10 12.94
N THR A 373 -27.90 14.99 13.33
CA THR A 373 -28.61 13.75 13.68
C THR A 373 -28.62 13.45 15.17
N GLY A 374 -27.66 13.97 15.93
CA GLY A 374 -27.41 13.59 17.32
C GLY A 374 -26.83 12.19 17.47
N GLU A 375 -26.60 11.45 16.36
CA GLU A 375 -26.07 10.09 16.38
C GLU A 375 -24.57 10.08 16.60
N ARG A 376 -24.14 9.36 17.63
CA ARG A 376 -22.74 9.17 17.99
C ARG A 376 -22.09 8.10 17.08
N ALA A 377 -20.79 8.25 16.81
CA ALA A 377 -20.00 7.17 16.29
C ALA A 377 -19.64 6.21 17.43
N ASP A 378 -20.03 4.94 17.35
CA ASP A 378 -19.61 3.91 18.31
C ASP A 378 -18.20 3.41 17.99
N VAL A 379 -17.91 3.26 16.71
CA VAL A 379 -16.60 2.83 16.20
C VAL A 379 -16.19 3.76 15.06
N ILE A 380 -14.94 4.20 15.10
CA ILE A 380 -14.30 4.89 13.97
C ILE A 380 -13.20 3.99 13.41
N VAL A 381 -13.23 3.79 12.09
CA VAL A 381 -12.18 3.09 11.33
C VAL A 381 -11.46 4.12 10.45
N VAL A 382 -10.14 4.09 10.44
CA VAL A 382 -9.31 4.95 9.60
C VAL A 382 -8.29 4.12 8.82
N ASP A 383 -8.12 4.44 7.52
CA ASP A 383 -7.08 3.91 6.63
C ASP A 383 -6.41 5.07 5.88
N PRO A 384 -5.65 5.92 6.58
CA PRO A 384 -5.10 7.14 6.00
C PRO A 384 -3.93 6.84 5.04
N PRO A 385 -3.56 7.81 4.17
CA PRO A 385 -2.36 7.71 3.36
C PRO A 385 -1.10 7.66 4.24
N ARG A 386 0.07 7.39 3.63
CA ARG A 386 1.37 7.25 4.33
C ARG A 386 1.73 8.35 5.33
N LYS A 387 1.23 9.57 5.13
CA LYS A 387 1.46 10.68 6.07
C LYS A 387 0.72 10.54 7.41
N GLY A 388 -0.18 9.56 7.55
CA GLY A 388 -1.06 9.37 8.69
C GLY A 388 -2.22 10.35 8.68
N CYS A 389 -2.95 10.42 9.79
CA CYS A 389 -4.00 11.42 10.02
C CYS A 389 -3.39 12.78 10.33
N ASP A 390 -4.07 13.85 9.93
CA ASP A 390 -3.71 15.19 10.41
C ASP A 390 -4.24 15.43 11.84
N GLU A 391 -3.71 16.44 12.49
CA GLU A 391 -4.06 16.75 13.89
C GLU A 391 -5.52 17.17 14.05
N THR A 392 -6.11 17.82 13.04
CA THR A 392 -7.51 18.23 13.04
C THR A 392 -8.42 17.01 13.10
N LEU A 393 -8.13 15.99 12.28
CA LEU A 393 -8.89 14.74 12.30
C LEU A 393 -8.72 14.01 13.64
N LEU A 394 -7.46 13.86 14.14
CA LEU A 394 -7.22 13.22 15.43
C LEU A 394 -7.95 13.92 16.57
N SER A 395 -7.94 15.26 16.59
CA SER A 395 -8.70 16.03 17.60
C SER A 395 -10.21 15.85 17.45
N THR A 396 -10.70 15.69 16.22
CA THR A 396 -12.11 15.40 15.95
C THR A 396 -12.50 14.03 16.49
N ILE A 397 -11.69 13.01 16.28
CA ILE A 397 -11.91 11.66 16.85
C ILE A 397 -11.99 11.73 18.39
N ILE A 398 -11.08 12.47 19.02
CA ILE A 398 -11.11 12.69 20.50
C ILE A 398 -12.43 13.35 20.95
N LYS A 399 -12.89 14.38 20.23
CA LYS A 399 -14.15 15.10 20.55
C LYS A 399 -15.40 14.23 20.37
N MET A 400 -15.38 13.37 19.35
CA MET A 400 -16.50 12.45 19.06
C MET A 400 -16.57 11.27 20.04
N GLN A 401 -15.50 10.99 20.73
CA GLN A 401 -15.40 9.95 21.78
C GLN A 401 -15.97 8.57 21.38
N PRO A 402 -15.58 7.98 20.23
CA PRO A 402 -16.00 6.63 19.91
C PRO A 402 -15.50 5.64 20.96
N ASP A 403 -16.26 4.56 21.22
CA ASP A 403 -15.85 3.52 22.16
C ASP A 403 -14.58 2.80 21.68
N ARG A 404 -14.44 2.68 20.36
CA ARG A 404 -13.29 2.03 19.70
C ARG A 404 -12.81 2.79 18.48
N VAL A 405 -11.50 2.78 18.28
CA VAL A 405 -10.87 3.24 17.03
C VAL A 405 -10.08 2.07 16.46
N VAL A 406 -10.38 1.71 15.21
CA VAL A 406 -9.60 0.74 14.44
C VAL A 406 -8.75 1.52 13.45
N TYR A 407 -7.44 1.41 13.57
CA TYR A 407 -6.49 2.12 12.72
C TYR A 407 -5.79 1.10 11.80
N VAL A 408 -5.99 1.23 10.49
CA VAL A 408 -5.26 0.50 9.45
C VAL A 408 -4.16 1.44 8.93
N SER A 409 -2.92 0.97 8.80
CA SER A 409 -1.82 1.84 8.38
C SER A 409 -0.79 1.11 7.54
N CYS A 410 -0.38 1.75 6.44
CA CYS A 410 0.74 1.31 5.60
C CYS A 410 2.10 1.90 6.03
N ASP A 411 2.14 2.74 7.06
CA ASP A 411 3.37 3.33 7.61
C ASP A 411 3.38 3.30 9.14
N SER A 412 4.18 2.42 9.70
CA SER A 412 4.24 2.22 11.15
C SER A 412 4.88 3.37 11.93
N ALA A 413 5.62 4.29 11.28
CA ALA A 413 6.20 5.45 11.95
C ALA A 413 5.13 6.54 12.18
N THR A 414 4.34 6.85 11.15
CA THR A 414 3.22 7.79 11.28
C THR A 414 2.11 7.20 12.15
N LEU A 415 1.86 5.89 12.06
CA LEU A 415 0.97 5.17 12.97
C LEU A 415 1.38 5.39 14.43
N ALA A 416 2.63 5.16 14.78
CA ALA A 416 3.14 5.31 16.14
C ALA A 416 2.94 6.73 16.68
N ARG A 417 3.14 7.76 15.85
CA ARG A 417 2.88 9.17 16.17
C ARG A 417 1.39 9.40 16.49
N ASP A 418 0.51 8.91 15.63
CA ASP A 418 -0.93 9.14 15.75
C ASP A 418 -1.51 8.38 16.94
N LEU A 419 -1.06 7.14 17.18
CA LEU A 419 -1.44 6.35 18.36
C LEU A 419 -1.01 7.03 19.66
N LYS A 420 0.20 7.61 19.70
CA LYS A 420 0.65 8.39 20.86
C LYS A 420 -0.30 9.54 21.16
N TYR A 421 -0.68 10.30 20.12
CA TYR A 421 -1.63 11.42 20.27
C TYR A 421 -2.96 10.98 20.86
N LEU A 422 -3.54 9.87 20.36
CA LEU A 422 -4.82 9.35 20.83
C LEU A 422 -4.71 8.77 22.25
N CYS A 423 -3.65 8.02 22.55
CA CYS A 423 -3.46 7.40 23.88
C CYS A 423 -3.21 8.44 24.99
N GLU A 424 -2.50 9.52 24.70
CA GLU A 424 -2.32 10.64 25.63
C GLU A 424 -3.63 11.38 25.94
N ARG A 425 -4.71 11.13 25.17
CA ARG A 425 -6.00 11.84 25.23
C ARG A 425 -7.20 10.91 25.47
N GLY A 426 -7.00 9.82 26.19
CA GLY A 426 -8.09 9.00 26.70
C GLY A 426 -8.36 7.70 25.93
N TYR A 427 -7.42 7.23 25.14
CA TYR A 427 -7.47 5.90 24.52
C TYR A 427 -6.37 5.00 25.04
N GLU A 428 -6.59 3.69 24.96
CA GLU A 428 -5.65 2.67 25.33
C GLU A 428 -5.39 1.73 24.14
N LEU A 429 -4.12 1.40 23.91
CA LEU A 429 -3.67 0.46 22.90
C LEU A 429 -4.03 -0.98 23.34
N LYS A 430 -4.98 -1.63 22.66
CA LYS A 430 -5.47 -2.96 23.03
C LYS A 430 -4.92 -4.09 22.20
N LYS A 431 -4.71 -3.88 20.91
CA LYS A 431 -4.20 -4.91 20.00
C LYS A 431 -3.42 -4.26 18.85
N VAL A 432 -2.38 -4.94 18.38
CA VAL A 432 -1.58 -4.58 17.23
C VAL A 432 -1.34 -5.84 16.40
N CYS A 433 -1.77 -5.85 15.13
CA CYS A 433 -1.54 -6.95 14.22
C CYS A 433 -0.84 -6.46 12.93
N PRO A 434 0.44 -6.77 12.72
CA PRO A 434 1.08 -6.55 11.43
C PRO A 434 0.53 -7.51 10.38
N VAL A 435 0.44 -7.03 9.13
CA VAL A 435 -0.03 -7.84 7.98
C VAL A 435 0.95 -7.65 6.83
N ASP A 436 1.48 -8.75 6.31
CA ASP A 436 2.37 -8.70 5.15
C ASP A 436 1.60 -8.59 3.83
N MET A 437 1.09 -7.39 3.55
CA MET A 437 0.42 -7.07 2.29
C MET A 437 1.35 -7.11 1.08
N PHE A 438 2.66 -6.88 1.31
CA PHE A 438 3.65 -6.69 0.25
C PHE A 438 4.87 -7.60 0.46
N PRO A 439 4.72 -8.95 0.38
CA PRO A 439 5.85 -9.88 0.43
C PRO A 439 7.00 -9.45 -0.48
N ASN A 440 8.23 -9.73 -0.07
CA ASN A 440 9.47 -9.36 -0.77
C ASN A 440 9.80 -7.86 -0.79
N THR A 441 9.03 -7.02 -0.09
CA THR A 441 9.30 -5.58 0.08
C THR A 441 9.45 -5.25 1.56
N VAL A 442 10.00 -4.08 1.87
CA VAL A 442 10.14 -3.57 3.25
C VAL A 442 8.84 -3.00 3.84
N SER A 443 7.75 -2.96 3.06
CA SER A 443 6.46 -2.43 3.47
C SER A 443 5.69 -3.44 4.32
N VAL A 444 4.96 -2.95 5.30
CA VAL A 444 4.07 -3.74 6.17
C VAL A 444 2.83 -2.90 6.50
N GLU A 445 1.67 -3.53 6.40
CA GLU A 445 0.42 -2.98 6.92
C GLU A 445 0.27 -3.33 8.40
N THR A 446 -0.44 -2.52 9.15
CA THR A 446 -0.68 -2.78 10.57
C THR A 446 -2.10 -2.40 10.93
N VAL A 447 -2.83 -3.32 11.57
CA VAL A 447 -4.16 -3.05 12.14
C VAL A 447 -4.02 -2.90 13.64
N VAL A 448 -4.62 -1.85 14.18
CA VAL A 448 -4.56 -1.53 15.60
C VAL A 448 -5.96 -1.30 16.15
N LEU A 449 -6.21 -1.83 17.36
CA LEU A 449 -7.39 -1.51 18.15
C LEU A 449 -7.01 -0.58 19.30
N LEU A 450 -7.70 0.57 19.35
CA LEU A 450 -7.75 1.44 20.52
C LEU A 450 -9.14 1.37 21.14
N SER A 451 -9.19 1.33 22.46
CA SER A 451 -10.42 1.47 23.22
C SER A 451 -10.40 2.74 24.05
N GLN A 452 -11.55 3.40 24.15
CA GLN A 452 -11.70 4.54 25.03
C GLN A 452 -11.53 4.12 26.49
N LEU A 453 -10.72 4.84 27.24
CA LEU A 453 -10.65 4.69 28.67
C LEU A 453 -11.95 5.21 29.29
N LYS A 454 -12.76 4.30 29.79
CA LYS A 454 -13.93 4.70 30.59
C LYS A 454 -13.38 5.30 31.88
N GLN A 455 -13.71 6.55 32.19
CA GLN A 455 -13.47 7.11 33.52
C GLN A 455 -14.10 6.15 34.54
N LYS A 456 -13.29 5.62 35.45
CA LYS A 456 -13.84 4.85 36.56
C LYS A 456 -14.76 5.76 37.36
N PRO A 457 -15.95 5.29 37.81
CA PRO A 457 -16.83 6.09 38.65
C PRO A 457 -16.24 6.51 40.00
N ASP A 458 -15.02 6.10 40.33
CA ASP A 458 -14.41 6.18 41.64
C ASP A 458 -13.57 7.44 41.93
N ASP A 459 -13.53 8.42 41.04
CA ASP A 459 -12.91 9.70 41.33
C ASP A 459 -13.88 10.71 41.98
N TYR A 460 -14.74 10.22 42.88
CA TYR A 460 -15.43 11.11 43.80
C TYR A 460 -14.48 11.44 44.95
N ILE A 461 -13.96 12.65 44.97
CA ILE A 461 -13.36 13.26 46.16
C ILE A 461 -14.49 13.46 47.15
N ASN A 462 -14.57 12.63 48.21
CA ASN A 462 -15.44 12.90 49.34
C ASN A 462 -14.91 14.15 50.07
N VAL A 463 -15.52 15.31 49.79
CA VAL A 463 -15.28 16.54 50.54
C VAL A 463 -16.24 16.51 51.72
N THR A 464 -15.75 16.14 52.91
CA THR A 464 -16.47 16.32 54.15
C THR A 464 -16.37 17.80 54.54
N ILE A 465 -17.46 18.55 54.45
CA ILE A 465 -17.54 19.93 54.97
C ILE A 465 -17.99 19.78 56.43
N GLU A 466 -17.08 20.01 57.36
CA GLU A 466 -17.44 20.26 58.74
C GLU A 466 -18.00 21.69 58.82
N LEU A 467 -19.26 21.78 59.19
CA LEU A 467 -19.93 23.07 59.51
C LEU A 467 -19.74 23.30 61.00
N ASP A 468 -19.00 24.37 61.38
CA ASP A 468 -18.94 24.91 62.74
C ASP A 468 -20.20 25.66 63.10
#